data_19123435112f9c3cd9331df182256737
#
_entry.id   19123435112f9c3cd9331df182256737
#
_cell.length_a   1.000
_cell.length_b   1.000
_cell.length_c   1.000
_cell.angle_alpha   90.00
_cell.angle_beta   90.00
_cell.angle_gamma   90.00
#
_symmetry.space_group_name_H-M   'P 1'
#
loop_
_entity.id
_entity.type
_entity.pdbx_description
1 polymer ?
#
loop_
_entity_poly.entity_id
_entity_poly.type
_entity_poly.pdbx_seq_one_letter_code
_entity_poly.pdbx_strand_id
1 'polypeptide(L)'
;DRSPSRGLGDVYKRQVPGLNISVTGSNAEGSSTTTRIRGNNSITADNKPLVILDGIPFDGPWSEINPNDVESIEVLKDASSAAIYGARGSNGVILITSKRGKKDRLTVSYDTYVTIDQPINLPRMMNGKEFYKYKSEAFKATNTTPPTEENPEPWLDNFTPTELAMYAAGQSTDWMKLATQTGIKQQHNLSFRGGANKTSYFISLNYTDVKGTAVGNEFKRYNVRFNLDQEFNSWLKFSTTTQLGRYDRSGSSASFWRAIKQVPLGRAYNEDGSLTLSATEDSSSAFSINPLGSLNNKTKDIRAKVITNNVLEVKFPFIKGLSYKLNTGFTYQNSSYKNYQGLDTYEGASANGVLNTDDWHSEEWILENIISYQREFGKHRIFFTGLYSAQSKEYEQNTMEGKNFPNDVMYYYQISKAATMSGNSNYYKENHISQMGRLNYTYDDRYLLTLTARRDGYSAFGESSKFGVFPSAAIGWNISNESFFKDKPISETISLSLIHISEPTRR
;
A
#
# COMPACT_ATOMS: atom_id res chain seq x y z
N ASP A 1 9.30 -14.15 20.24
CA ASP A 1 10.19 -13.45 19.29
C ASP A 1 9.45 -12.23 18.73
N ARG A 2 9.59 -11.09 19.44
CA ARG A 2 8.95 -9.83 19.07
C ARG A 2 9.97 -8.97 18.36
N SER A 3 10.18 -9.21 17.04
CA SER A 3 10.96 -8.30 16.22
C SER A 3 10.14 -7.05 15.92
N PRO A 4 10.50 -5.85 16.41
CA PRO A 4 9.76 -4.61 16.16
C PRO A 4 9.91 -4.07 14.72
N SER A 5 10.72 -4.70 13.89
CA SER A 5 10.99 -4.28 12.51
C SER A 5 9.92 -4.65 11.49
N ARG A 6 8.95 -5.46 11.91
CA ARG A 6 7.89 -5.93 11.01
C ARG A 6 6.73 -4.94 11.05
N GLY A 7 6.40 -4.37 9.88
CA GLY A 7 5.31 -3.40 9.73
C GLY A 7 3.95 -3.93 10.19
N LEU A 8 2.92 -3.08 10.17
CA LEU A 8 1.55 -3.38 10.59
C LEU A 8 1.08 -4.77 10.16
N GLY A 9 1.43 -5.20 8.93
CA GLY A 9 1.08 -6.48 8.38
C GLY A 9 1.53 -7.70 9.19
N ASP A 10 2.73 -7.67 9.77
CA ASP A 10 3.26 -8.81 10.51
C ASP A 10 2.70 -8.92 11.94
N VAL A 11 2.38 -7.78 12.56
CA VAL A 11 1.76 -7.76 13.89
C VAL A 11 0.37 -8.42 13.84
N TYR A 12 -0.38 -8.19 12.76
CA TYR A 12 -1.76 -8.66 12.62
C TYR A 12 -1.92 -9.99 11.89
N LYS A 13 -0.95 -10.43 11.10
CA LYS A 13 -0.95 -11.75 10.45
C LYS A 13 -1.17 -12.91 11.43
N ARG A 14 -0.65 -12.79 12.67
CA ARG A 14 -0.79 -13.81 13.71
C ARG A 14 -2.10 -13.70 14.49
N GLN A 15 -2.78 -12.56 14.46
CA GLN A 15 -3.99 -12.32 15.24
C GLN A 15 -5.28 -12.61 14.47
N VAL A 16 -5.22 -12.62 13.13
CA VAL A 16 -6.41 -12.79 12.28
C VAL A 16 -6.27 -14.03 11.41
N PRO A 17 -6.93 -15.16 11.76
CA PRO A 17 -6.90 -16.38 10.94
C PRO A 17 -7.42 -16.14 9.52
N GLY A 18 -6.68 -16.58 8.48
CA GLY A 18 -7.04 -16.44 7.06
C GLY A 18 -6.68 -15.12 6.40
N LEU A 19 -6.05 -14.18 7.12
CA LEU A 19 -5.41 -13.00 6.55
C LEU A 19 -3.98 -13.37 6.12
N ASN A 20 -3.71 -13.29 4.83
CA ASN A 20 -2.36 -13.46 4.29
C ASN A 20 -1.82 -12.09 3.86
N ILE A 21 -0.74 -11.66 4.52
CA ILE A 21 -0.01 -10.45 4.18
C ILE A 21 1.38 -10.89 3.73
N SER A 22 1.64 -10.81 2.44
CA SER A 22 2.97 -11.03 1.89
C SER A 22 3.64 -9.69 1.62
N VAL A 23 4.87 -9.60 2.06
CA VAL A 23 5.71 -8.41 1.96
C VAL A 23 6.75 -8.70 0.88
N THR A 24 6.74 -7.94 -0.20
CA THR A 24 7.66 -8.11 -1.33
C THR A 24 8.50 -6.85 -1.49
N GLY A 25 9.82 -6.99 -1.49
CA GLY A 25 10.77 -5.90 -1.72
C GLY A 25 11.40 -5.35 -0.43
N SER A 26 12.50 -4.64 -0.61
CA SER A 26 13.35 -4.07 0.44
C SER A 26 13.34 -2.52 0.41
N ASN A 27 12.28 -1.91 -0.09
CA ASN A 27 12.22 -0.45 -0.21
C ASN A 27 12.10 0.21 1.16
N ALA A 28 12.74 1.36 1.32
CA ALA A 28 12.71 2.14 2.56
C ALA A 28 11.29 2.55 2.96
N GLU A 29 10.41 2.81 2.00
CA GLU A 29 8.98 3.14 2.21
C GLU A 29 8.20 1.99 2.89
N GLY A 30 8.78 0.83 2.99
CA GLY A 30 8.11 -0.42 3.27
C GLY A 30 7.86 -1.17 1.96
N SER A 31 7.99 -2.45 2.04
CA SER A 31 7.77 -3.37 0.93
C SER A 31 6.34 -3.26 0.41
N SER A 32 6.15 -3.49 -0.87
CA SER A 32 4.80 -3.65 -1.43
C SER A 32 4.10 -4.79 -0.69
N THR A 33 3.01 -4.47 -0.03
CA THR A 33 2.26 -5.43 0.76
C THR A 33 1.10 -5.95 -0.08
N THR A 34 1.13 -7.23 -0.40
CA THR A 34 -0.04 -7.89 -0.98
C THR A 34 -0.86 -8.49 0.14
N THR A 35 -2.08 -8.00 0.30
CA THR A 35 -3.02 -8.50 1.32
C THR A 35 -4.08 -9.34 0.65
N ARG A 36 -4.36 -10.53 1.18
CA ARG A 36 -5.39 -11.46 0.67
C ARG A 36 -6.16 -12.08 1.83
N ILE A 37 -7.46 -12.28 1.62
CA ILE A 37 -8.33 -13.00 2.52
C ILE A 37 -8.87 -14.23 1.77
N ARG A 38 -8.66 -15.45 2.33
CA ARG A 38 -9.12 -16.73 1.73
C ARG A 38 -8.58 -17.06 0.32
N GLY A 39 -7.47 -16.45 -0.11
CA GLY A 39 -6.80 -16.78 -1.39
C GLY A 39 -7.19 -15.87 -2.57
N ASN A 40 -7.09 -16.40 -3.79
CA ASN A 40 -7.45 -15.69 -5.03
C ASN A 40 -8.87 -16.08 -5.44
N ASN A 41 -9.74 -15.11 -5.58
CA ASN A 41 -11.13 -15.30 -6.00
C ASN A 41 -11.32 -15.04 -7.50
N SER A 42 -10.40 -14.33 -8.15
CA SER A 42 -10.45 -14.02 -9.57
C SER A 42 -9.08 -14.19 -10.22
N ILE A 43 -9.07 -14.60 -11.49
CA ILE A 43 -7.87 -14.71 -12.33
C ILE A 43 -7.55 -13.35 -12.97
N THR A 44 -8.56 -12.53 -13.26
CA THR A 44 -8.42 -11.29 -14.03
C THR A 44 -8.72 -10.02 -13.22
N ALA A 45 -9.51 -10.11 -12.15
CA ALA A 45 -9.83 -8.96 -11.29
C ALA A 45 -8.89 -8.88 -10.09
N ASP A 46 -8.80 -7.68 -9.48
CA ASP A 46 -8.02 -7.47 -8.25
C ASP A 46 -8.59 -8.34 -7.11
N ASN A 47 -7.69 -9.02 -6.42
CA ASN A 47 -8.02 -9.89 -5.27
C ASN A 47 -7.75 -9.21 -3.92
N LYS A 48 -7.52 -7.90 -3.91
CA LYS A 48 -7.30 -7.15 -2.67
C LYS A 48 -8.60 -7.03 -1.87
N PRO A 49 -8.55 -7.20 -0.53
CA PRO A 49 -9.67 -6.88 0.32
C PRO A 49 -9.92 -5.35 0.35
N LEU A 50 -11.16 -4.97 0.56
CA LEU A 50 -11.52 -3.58 0.82
C LEU A 50 -11.02 -3.17 2.21
N VAL A 51 -10.19 -2.13 2.29
CA VAL A 51 -9.76 -1.56 3.57
C VAL A 51 -10.65 -0.36 3.88
N ILE A 52 -11.21 -0.34 5.08
CA ILE A 52 -12.00 0.78 5.61
C ILE A 52 -11.25 1.36 6.80
N LEU A 53 -10.86 2.61 6.71
CA LEU A 53 -10.22 3.36 7.80
C LEU A 53 -11.22 4.36 8.39
N ASP A 54 -11.56 4.17 9.65
CA ASP A 54 -12.51 5.04 10.38
C ASP A 54 -13.87 5.23 9.68
N GLY A 55 -14.31 4.23 8.89
CA GLY A 55 -15.61 4.23 8.21
C GLY A 55 -15.60 4.63 6.74
N ILE A 56 -14.45 5.02 6.17
CA ILE A 56 -14.32 5.34 4.74
C ILE A 56 -13.32 4.42 4.03
N PRO A 57 -13.48 4.15 2.72
CA PRO A 57 -12.53 3.38 1.95
C PRO A 57 -11.13 4.00 2.00
N PHE A 58 -10.13 3.16 2.20
CA PHE A 58 -8.72 3.55 2.20
C PHE A 58 -8.01 2.87 1.03
N ASP A 59 -7.59 3.67 0.05
CA ASP A 59 -6.83 3.25 -1.12
C ASP A 59 -5.39 3.77 -1.00
N GLY A 60 -4.57 3.05 -0.25
CA GLY A 60 -3.17 3.41 -0.02
C GLY A 60 -2.37 2.23 0.51
N PRO A 61 -1.03 2.32 0.46
CA PRO A 61 -0.18 1.30 1.06
C PRO A 61 -0.33 1.30 2.60
N TRP A 62 -0.19 0.12 3.20
CA TRP A 62 -0.27 -0.06 4.66
C TRP A 62 0.76 0.80 5.42
N SER A 63 1.88 1.14 4.76
CA SER A 63 2.92 2.02 5.33
C SER A 63 2.44 3.44 5.62
N GLU A 64 1.33 3.90 5.02
CA GLU A 64 0.74 5.20 5.31
C GLU A 64 -0.05 5.22 6.63
N ILE A 65 -0.44 4.06 7.15
CA ILE A 65 -1.15 3.94 8.43
C ILE A 65 -0.13 3.80 9.55
N ASN A 66 -0.17 4.72 10.52
CA ASN A 66 0.68 4.64 11.70
C ASN A 66 0.11 3.58 12.68
N PRO A 67 0.86 2.50 13.00
CA PRO A 67 0.39 1.46 13.93
C PRO A 67 0.02 2.01 15.32
N ASN A 68 0.73 3.06 15.76
CA ASN A 68 0.49 3.66 17.08
C ASN A 68 -0.85 4.40 17.17
N ASP A 69 -1.48 4.71 16.03
CA ASP A 69 -2.79 5.37 15.98
C ASP A 69 -3.96 4.37 15.92
N VAL A 70 -3.68 3.08 15.72
CA VAL A 70 -4.71 2.05 15.56
C VAL A 70 -5.19 1.55 16.92
N GLU A 71 -6.50 1.52 17.12
CA GLU A 71 -7.16 0.92 18.30
C GLU A 71 -7.53 -0.55 18.03
N SER A 72 -8.15 -0.84 16.86
CA SER A 72 -8.53 -2.19 16.47
C SER A 72 -8.45 -2.43 14.96
N ILE A 73 -8.25 -3.70 14.59
CA ILE A 73 -8.40 -4.19 13.22
C ILE A 73 -9.35 -5.39 13.26
N GLU A 74 -10.40 -5.31 12.48
CA GLU A 74 -11.40 -6.36 12.34
C GLU A 74 -11.46 -6.83 10.89
N VAL A 75 -11.63 -8.12 10.66
CA VAL A 75 -11.71 -8.70 9.32
C VAL A 75 -13.06 -9.38 9.13
N LEU A 76 -13.86 -8.81 8.22
CA LEU A 76 -15.14 -9.36 7.81
C LEU A 76 -14.89 -10.34 6.67
N LYS A 77 -14.98 -11.63 7.01
CA LYS A 77 -14.74 -12.74 6.06
C LYS A 77 -16.03 -13.30 5.48
N ASP A 78 -17.12 -13.14 6.23
CA ASP A 78 -18.40 -13.72 5.86
C ASP A 78 -19.17 -12.77 4.96
N ALA A 79 -19.73 -13.33 3.92
CA ALA A 79 -20.45 -12.54 2.91
C ALA A 79 -21.65 -11.80 3.51
N SER A 80 -22.30 -12.31 4.57
CA SER A 80 -23.38 -11.60 5.27
C SER A 80 -22.90 -10.38 6.03
N SER A 81 -21.73 -10.43 6.67
CA SER A 81 -21.13 -9.28 7.35
C SER A 81 -20.53 -8.27 6.35
N ALA A 82 -19.95 -8.76 5.24
CA ALA A 82 -19.41 -7.94 4.17
C ALA A 82 -20.48 -7.33 3.25
N ALA A 83 -21.73 -7.82 3.27
CA ALA A 83 -22.84 -7.36 2.44
C ALA A 83 -23.12 -5.84 2.58
N ILE A 84 -22.80 -5.23 3.73
CA ILE A 84 -22.90 -3.78 3.94
C ILE A 84 -22.01 -3.02 2.94
N TYR A 85 -20.90 -3.61 2.51
CA TYR A 85 -19.95 -3.01 1.57
C TYR A 85 -20.18 -3.41 0.11
N GLY A 86 -21.22 -4.23 -0.16
CA GLY A 86 -21.66 -4.65 -1.49
C GLY A 86 -20.61 -5.40 -2.28
N ALA A 87 -20.61 -5.23 -3.60
CA ALA A 87 -19.68 -5.91 -4.51
C ALA A 87 -18.22 -5.66 -4.18
N ARG A 88 -17.88 -4.49 -3.62
CA ARG A 88 -16.49 -4.17 -3.18
C ARG A 88 -16.02 -5.02 -2.00
N GLY A 89 -16.95 -5.58 -1.21
CA GLY A 89 -16.64 -6.49 -0.10
C GLY A 89 -16.46 -7.96 -0.49
N SER A 90 -16.55 -8.33 -1.78
CA SER A 90 -16.46 -9.72 -2.26
C SER A 90 -15.16 -10.43 -1.89
N ASN A 91 -14.04 -9.70 -1.85
CA ASN A 91 -12.72 -10.20 -1.43
C ASN A 91 -12.46 -10.11 0.08
N GLY A 92 -13.52 -9.81 0.87
CA GLY A 92 -13.46 -9.52 2.29
C GLY A 92 -13.20 -8.04 2.59
N VAL A 93 -13.46 -7.65 3.84
CA VAL A 93 -13.31 -6.26 4.29
C VAL A 93 -12.43 -6.22 5.53
N ILE A 94 -11.50 -5.28 5.58
CA ILE A 94 -10.64 -5.01 6.73
C ILE A 94 -11.07 -3.66 7.30
N LEU A 95 -11.59 -3.68 8.51
CA LEU A 95 -11.98 -2.49 9.25
C LEU A 95 -10.84 -2.06 10.15
N ILE A 96 -10.37 -0.84 10.01
CA ILE A 96 -9.34 -0.25 10.85
C ILE A 96 -9.96 0.91 11.60
N THR A 97 -9.94 0.83 12.92
CA THR A 97 -10.44 1.89 13.79
C THR A 97 -9.26 2.58 14.49
N SER A 98 -9.19 3.89 14.37
CA SER A 98 -8.17 4.69 15.04
C SER A 98 -8.54 4.98 16.49
N LYS A 99 -7.53 5.25 17.31
CA LYS A 99 -7.68 5.64 18.72
C LYS A 99 -8.55 6.88 18.85
N ARG A 100 -9.44 6.86 19.85
CA ARG A 100 -10.33 7.96 20.21
C ARG A 100 -9.91 8.59 21.56
N GLY A 101 -10.41 9.76 21.85
CA GLY A 101 -10.24 10.41 23.15
C GLY A 101 -10.75 9.55 24.30
N LYS A 102 -10.21 9.77 25.49
CA LYS A 102 -10.75 9.24 26.75
C LYS A 102 -11.24 10.40 27.59
N LYS A 103 -12.48 10.31 28.11
CA LYS A 103 -13.05 11.32 29.00
C LYS A 103 -12.27 11.36 30.31
N ASP A 104 -12.23 12.54 30.91
CA ASP A 104 -11.75 12.81 32.27
C ASP A 104 -10.27 12.49 32.55
N ARG A 105 -9.45 12.25 31.49
CA ARG A 105 -8.02 12.02 31.65
C ARG A 105 -7.23 12.49 30.45
N LEU A 106 -6.27 13.39 30.67
CA LEU A 106 -5.23 13.66 29.69
C LEU A 106 -4.12 12.60 29.81
N THR A 107 -3.81 11.96 28.70
CA THR A 107 -2.67 11.04 28.56
C THR A 107 -1.78 11.57 27.44
N VAL A 108 -0.50 11.76 27.75
CA VAL A 108 0.53 12.10 26.75
C VAL A 108 1.41 10.87 26.63
N SER A 109 1.61 10.40 25.40
CA SER A 109 2.49 9.26 25.13
C SER A 109 3.52 9.65 24.07
N TYR A 110 4.77 9.28 24.33
CA TYR A 110 5.86 9.39 23.39
C TYR A 110 6.46 8.01 23.16
N ASP A 111 6.31 7.51 21.94
CA ASP A 111 6.79 6.21 21.52
C ASP A 111 7.89 6.40 20.48
N THR A 112 9.05 5.83 20.69
CA THR A 112 10.16 5.88 19.75
C THR A 112 10.83 4.54 19.62
N TYR A 113 11.29 4.23 18.41
CA TYR A 113 12.15 3.07 18.19
C TYR A 113 13.16 3.34 17.06
N VAL A 114 14.29 2.66 17.16
CA VAL A 114 15.32 2.60 16.12
C VAL A 114 15.50 1.14 15.73
N THR A 115 15.50 0.87 14.43
CA THR A 115 15.73 -0.46 13.87
C THR A 115 16.97 -0.43 13.00
N ILE A 116 17.79 -1.46 13.14
CA ILE A 116 18.96 -1.71 12.28
C ILE A 116 18.60 -2.91 11.40
N ASP A 117 18.56 -2.69 10.08
CA ASP A 117 18.23 -3.71 9.09
C ASP A 117 19.50 -4.12 8.34
N GLN A 118 19.77 -5.42 8.27
CA GLN A 118 20.88 -5.95 7.50
C GLN A 118 20.37 -6.81 6.35
N PRO A 119 20.96 -6.69 5.14
CA PRO A 119 20.64 -7.60 4.05
C PRO A 119 21.08 -9.01 4.42
N ILE A 120 20.18 -9.98 4.30
CA ILE A 120 20.41 -11.39 4.56
C ILE A 120 20.15 -12.22 3.31
N ASN A 121 20.78 -13.41 3.23
CA ASN A 121 20.57 -14.34 2.12
C ASN A 121 20.88 -13.74 0.74
N LEU A 122 21.91 -12.88 0.67
CA LEU A 122 22.38 -12.39 -0.61
C LEU A 122 22.92 -13.58 -1.44
N PRO A 123 22.62 -13.63 -2.75
CA PRO A 123 23.15 -14.68 -3.61
C PRO A 123 24.66 -14.59 -3.67
N ARG A 124 25.34 -15.73 -3.61
CA ARG A 124 26.77 -15.80 -3.87
C ARG A 124 27.00 -15.54 -5.37
N MET A 125 27.75 -14.50 -5.66
CA MET A 125 28.14 -14.15 -7.03
C MET A 125 29.48 -14.80 -7.37
N MET A 126 29.75 -14.99 -8.67
CA MET A 126 31.09 -15.39 -9.14
C MET A 126 32.10 -14.31 -8.81
N ASN A 127 33.31 -14.69 -8.41
CA ASN A 127 34.45 -13.78 -8.40
C ASN A 127 35.10 -13.70 -9.78
N GLY A 128 36.08 -12.80 -9.95
CA GLY A 128 36.72 -12.57 -11.26
C GLY A 128 37.40 -13.82 -11.85
N LYS A 129 38.00 -14.69 -11.03
CA LYS A 129 38.64 -15.93 -11.51
C LYS A 129 37.60 -16.96 -11.97
N GLU A 130 36.53 -17.11 -11.20
CA GLU A 130 35.41 -18.01 -11.56
C GLU A 130 34.71 -17.57 -12.85
N PHE A 131 34.51 -16.26 -12.99
CA PHE A 131 33.88 -15.68 -14.18
C PHE A 131 34.79 -15.82 -15.43
N TYR A 132 36.08 -15.55 -15.29
CA TYR A 132 37.05 -15.73 -16.38
C TYR A 132 37.02 -17.18 -16.91
N LYS A 133 37.12 -18.15 -15.98
CA LYS A 133 37.06 -19.57 -16.32
C LYS A 133 35.72 -19.90 -17.01
N TYR A 134 34.59 -19.48 -16.45
CA TYR A 134 33.27 -19.73 -17.01
C TYR A 134 33.14 -19.16 -18.44
N LYS A 135 33.51 -17.88 -18.64
CA LYS A 135 33.40 -17.20 -19.93
C LYS A 135 34.34 -17.82 -20.99
N SER A 136 35.56 -18.21 -20.62
CA SER A 136 36.51 -18.91 -21.48
C SER A 136 36.00 -20.30 -21.87
N GLU A 137 35.47 -21.09 -20.93
CA GLU A 137 34.94 -22.42 -21.21
C GLU A 137 33.65 -22.35 -22.06
N ALA A 138 32.78 -21.38 -21.79
CA ALA A 138 31.56 -21.16 -22.59
C ALA A 138 31.92 -20.82 -24.05
N PHE A 139 32.92 -19.96 -24.25
CA PHE A 139 33.40 -19.64 -25.62
C PHE A 139 33.95 -20.89 -26.34
N LYS A 140 34.81 -21.65 -25.68
CA LYS A 140 35.40 -22.88 -26.23
C LYS A 140 34.36 -23.95 -26.57
N ALA A 141 33.25 -24.00 -25.83
CA ALA A 141 32.18 -24.94 -26.05
C ALA A 141 31.26 -24.54 -27.24
N THR A 142 31.16 -23.25 -27.56
CA THR A 142 30.29 -22.73 -28.61
C THR A 142 31.02 -22.34 -29.89
N ASN A 143 32.33 -22.11 -29.82
CA ASN A 143 33.15 -21.69 -30.93
C ASN A 143 34.08 -22.83 -31.38
N THR A 144 34.03 -23.16 -32.68
CA THR A 144 34.88 -24.19 -33.29
C THR A 144 36.18 -23.64 -33.86
N THR A 145 36.46 -22.34 -33.70
CA THR A 145 37.70 -21.69 -34.19
C THR A 145 38.90 -22.24 -33.41
N PRO A 146 39.79 -23.01 -34.06
CA PRO A 146 40.99 -23.55 -33.38
C PRO A 146 41.97 -22.43 -33.09
N PRO A 147 42.84 -22.56 -32.07
CA PRO A 147 43.99 -21.70 -31.88
C PRO A 147 44.90 -21.69 -33.10
N THR A 148 45.43 -20.53 -33.46
CA THR A 148 46.40 -20.34 -34.55
C THR A 148 47.69 -19.76 -33.97
N GLU A 149 48.80 -19.78 -34.76
CA GLU A 149 50.03 -19.14 -34.35
C GLU A 149 49.86 -17.62 -34.11
N GLU A 150 48.96 -16.98 -34.89
CA GLU A 150 48.65 -15.54 -34.78
C GLU A 150 47.71 -15.24 -33.63
N ASN A 151 46.78 -16.17 -33.30
CA ASN A 151 45.84 -16.05 -32.20
C ASN A 151 45.82 -17.37 -31.37
N PRO A 152 46.77 -17.58 -30.44
CA PRO A 152 46.86 -18.78 -29.67
C PRO A 152 45.76 -18.92 -28.58
N GLU A 153 45.07 -17.82 -28.25
CA GLU A 153 44.03 -17.76 -27.27
C GLU A 153 42.75 -17.06 -27.75
N PRO A 154 42.09 -17.61 -28.78
CA PRO A 154 40.94 -16.95 -29.43
C PRO A 154 39.75 -16.68 -28.49
N TRP A 155 39.68 -17.33 -27.33
CA TRP A 155 38.67 -17.03 -26.32
C TRP A 155 38.87 -15.68 -25.63
N LEU A 156 40.06 -15.07 -25.69
CA LEU A 156 40.32 -13.73 -25.15
C LEU A 156 39.59 -12.65 -25.93
N ASP A 157 39.32 -12.88 -27.23
CA ASP A 157 38.57 -11.93 -28.07
C ASP A 157 37.12 -11.73 -27.56
N ASN A 158 36.62 -12.62 -26.70
CA ASN A 158 35.33 -12.50 -26.09
C ASN A 158 35.33 -11.61 -24.81
N PHE A 159 36.50 -11.19 -24.33
CA PHE A 159 36.66 -10.33 -23.18
C PHE A 159 36.88 -8.88 -23.59
N THR A 160 36.30 -7.95 -22.81
CA THR A 160 36.60 -6.53 -22.98
C THR A 160 38.01 -6.18 -22.42
N PRO A 161 38.61 -5.07 -22.85
CA PRO A 161 39.88 -4.60 -22.30
C PRO A 161 39.85 -4.44 -20.78
N THR A 162 38.74 -3.90 -20.21
CA THR A 162 38.56 -3.77 -18.76
C THR A 162 38.54 -5.14 -18.08
N GLU A 163 37.80 -6.13 -18.62
CA GLU A 163 37.76 -7.47 -18.04
C GLU A 163 39.14 -8.11 -17.96
N LEU A 164 39.92 -8.00 -19.02
CA LEU A 164 41.33 -8.53 -19.06
C LEU A 164 42.25 -7.80 -18.09
N ALA A 165 42.18 -6.48 -18.03
CA ALA A 165 42.96 -5.68 -17.12
C ALA A 165 42.66 -6.00 -15.64
N MET A 166 41.37 -6.12 -15.28
CA MET A 166 40.91 -6.50 -13.94
C MET A 166 41.37 -7.91 -13.57
N TYR A 167 41.26 -8.87 -14.52
CA TYR A 167 41.72 -10.24 -14.31
C TYR A 167 43.24 -10.30 -14.10
N ALA A 168 44.02 -9.63 -14.95
CA ALA A 168 45.50 -9.56 -14.83
C ALA A 168 45.94 -8.91 -13.54
N ALA A 169 45.22 -7.91 -13.04
CA ALA A 169 45.47 -7.26 -11.75
C ALA A 169 45.00 -8.09 -10.54
N GLY A 170 44.34 -9.25 -10.76
CA GLY A 170 43.74 -10.06 -9.69
C GLY A 170 42.58 -9.38 -8.96
N GLN A 171 41.97 -8.37 -9.59
CA GLN A 171 40.85 -7.60 -9.05
C GLN A 171 39.49 -8.24 -9.37
N SER A 172 38.55 -8.01 -8.49
CA SER A 172 37.17 -8.46 -8.67
C SER A 172 36.20 -7.52 -7.92
N THR A 173 35.13 -7.12 -8.56
CA THR A 173 34.13 -6.23 -7.99
C THR A 173 32.98 -7.05 -7.40
N ASP A 174 32.73 -6.89 -6.11
CA ASP A 174 31.55 -7.43 -5.44
C ASP A 174 30.39 -6.41 -5.54
N TRP A 175 29.63 -6.50 -6.61
CA TRP A 175 28.53 -5.60 -6.90
C TRP A 175 27.42 -5.62 -5.85
N MET A 176 27.16 -6.80 -5.27
CA MET A 176 26.13 -6.92 -4.23
C MET A 176 26.55 -6.17 -2.96
N LYS A 177 27.82 -6.26 -2.57
CA LYS A 177 28.36 -5.52 -1.44
C LYS A 177 28.38 -4.01 -1.68
N LEU A 178 28.65 -3.56 -2.90
CA LEU A 178 28.60 -2.14 -3.27
C LEU A 178 27.18 -1.58 -3.32
N ALA A 179 26.20 -2.39 -3.72
CA ALA A 179 24.80 -1.98 -3.84
C ALA A 179 24.03 -2.06 -2.52
N THR A 180 24.60 -2.67 -1.47
CA THR A 180 23.94 -2.87 -0.18
C THR A 180 24.62 -2.13 0.96
N GLN A 181 23.82 -1.77 1.96
CA GLN A 181 24.28 -1.14 3.19
C GLN A 181 23.47 -1.63 4.39
N THR A 182 23.92 -1.33 5.60
CA THR A 182 23.10 -1.45 6.79
C THR A 182 22.03 -0.37 6.76
N GLY A 183 20.76 -0.77 6.76
CA GLY A 183 19.61 0.12 6.84
C GLY A 183 19.39 0.59 8.28
N ILE A 184 18.89 1.81 8.42
CA ILE A 184 18.50 2.38 9.72
C ILE A 184 17.13 2.99 9.57
N LYS A 185 16.21 2.58 10.45
CA LYS A 185 14.88 3.17 10.55
C LYS A 185 14.69 3.74 11.93
N GLN A 186 14.25 5.00 12.00
CA GLN A 186 13.85 5.65 13.24
C GLN A 186 12.41 6.16 13.11
N GLN A 187 11.66 6.03 14.19
CA GLN A 187 10.30 6.53 14.26
C GLN A 187 10.06 7.20 15.61
N HIS A 188 9.39 8.35 15.55
CA HIS A 188 8.97 9.13 16.70
C HIS A 188 7.48 9.36 16.62
N ASN A 189 6.75 9.06 17.68
CA ASN A 189 5.31 9.25 17.78
C ASN A 189 4.97 9.95 19.07
N LEU A 190 4.43 11.17 18.98
CA LEU A 190 3.91 11.91 20.13
C LEU A 190 2.40 11.97 20.03
N SER A 191 1.70 11.51 21.06
CA SER A 191 0.23 11.52 21.06
C SER A 191 -0.34 12.11 22.34
N PHE A 192 -1.48 12.78 22.17
CA PHE A 192 -2.28 13.40 23.23
C PHE A 192 -3.68 12.80 23.15
N ARG A 193 -4.13 12.21 24.23
CA ARG A 193 -5.44 11.58 24.35
C ARG A 193 -6.15 12.13 25.58
N GLY A 194 -7.27 12.80 25.37
CA GLY A 194 -7.96 13.45 26.48
C GLY A 194 -9.43 13.71 26.21
N GLY A 195 -10.08 14.32 27.16
CA GLY A 195 -11.48 14.75 27.06
C GLY A 195 -12.01 15.26 28.39
N ALA A 196 -13.08 16.02 28.34
CA ALA A 196 -13.82 16.50 29.47
C ALA A 196 -15.30 16.59 29.12
N ASN A 197 -16.18 16.24 30.05
CA ASN A 197 -17.63 16.31 29.85
C ASN A 197 -18.12 15.60 28.59
N LYS A 198 -18.50 16.39 27.57
CA LYS A 198 -19.09 15.92 26.32
C LYS A 198 -18.11 15.89 25.14
N THR A 199 -16.86 16.26 25.37
CA THR A 199 -15.82 16.34 24.34
C THR A 199 -14.72 15.35 24.64
N SER A 200 -14.27 14.60 23.62
CA SER A 200 -13.04 13.82 23.70
C SER A 200 -12.22 13.94 22.44
N TYR A 201 -10.90 13.95 22.57
CA TYR A 201 -9.97 14.15 21.45
C TYR A 201 -8.77 13.23 21.52
N PHE A 202 -8.24 12.91 20.34
CA PHE A 202 -6.97 12.25 20.13
C PHE A 202 -6.18 13.01 19.06
N ILE A 203 -4.94 13.37 19.38
CA ILE A 203 -4.01 14.04 18.46
C ILE A 203 -2.75 13.20 18.43
N SER A 204 -2.22 12.92 17.25
CA SER A 204 -0.96 12.20 17.06
C SER A 204 -0.08 12.91 16.02
N LEU A 205 1.19 13.03 16.36
CA LEU A 205 2.26 13.55 15.51
C LEU A 205 3.27 12.42 15.29
N ASN A 206 3.46 12.01 14.05
CA ASN A 206 4.39 10.93 13.72
C ASN A 206 5.43 11.39 12.71
N TYR A 207 6.70 11.11 13.00
CA TYR A 207 7.84 11.24 12.12
C TYR A 207 8.51 9.89 11.93
N THR A 208 8.81 9.52 10.70
CA THR A 208 9.56 8.31 10.33
C THR A 208 10.65 8.70 9.35
N ASP A 209 11.87 8.24 9.60
CA ASP A 209 13.02 8.39 8.72
C ASP A 209 13.65 7.03 8.48
N VAL A 210 13.84 6.65 7.24
CA VAL A 210 14.35 5.33 6.85
C VAL A 210 15.45 5.47 5.83
N LYS A 211 16.62 4.92 6.15
CA LYS A 211 17.65 4.55 5.19
C LYS A 211 17.53 3.06 4.93
N GLY A 212 17.22 2.69 3.69
CA GLY A 212 17.02 1.29 3.31
C GLY A 212 18.33 0.51 3.20
N THR A 213 18.21 -0.80 2.98
CA THR A 213 19.35 -1.69 2.78
C THR A 213 19.99 -1.60 1.40
N ALA A 214 19.31 -1.00 0.42
CA ALA A 214 19.91 -0.58 -0.84
C ALA A 214 20.58 0.79 -0.64
N VAL A 215 21.80 0.97 -1.13
CA VAL A 215 22.51 2.26 -1.09
C VAL A 215 21.67 3.32 -1.81
N GLY A 216 21.50 4.50 -1.20
CA GLY A 216 20.71 5.62 -1.74
C GLY A 216 19.20 5.49 -1.58
N ASN A 217 18.68 4.39 -1.01
CA ASN A 217 17.25 4.22 -0.77
C ASN A 217 16.84 4.94 0.52
N GLU A 218 16.06 6.02 0.41
CA GLU A 218 15.64 6.85 1.54
C GLU A 218 14.13 7.09 1.52
N PHE A 219 13.54 7.25 2.71
CA PHE A 219 12.12 7.56 2.87
C PHE A 219 11.89 8.36 4.14
N LYS A 220 11.10 9.44 4.04
CA LYS A 220 10.65 10.23 5.20
C LYS A 220 9.14 10.38 5.18
N ARG A 221 8.53 10.23 6.34
CA ARG A 221 7.10 10.38 6.53
C ARG A 221 6.78 11.30 7.68
N TYR A 222 5.86 12.21 7.44
CA TYR A 222 5.28 13.11 8.43
C TYR A 222 3.78 12.89 8.42
N ASN A 223 3.21 12.45 9.54
CA ASN A 223 1.78 12.27 9.70
C ASN A 223 1.27 13.05 10.91
N VAL A 224 0.13 13.70 10.73
CA VAL A 224 -0.65 14.33 11.80
C VAL A 224 -2.04 13.72 11.77
N ARG A 225 -2.52 13.25 12.91
CA ARG A 225 -3.89 12.76 13.09
C ARG A 225 -4.60 13.59 14.15
N PHE A 226 -5.86 13.91 13.85
CA PHE A 226 -6.77 14.60 14.76
C PHE A 226 -8.13 13.90 14.74
N ASN A 227 -8.55 13.37 15.91
CA ASN A 227 -9.86 12.80 16.10
C ASN A 227 -10.57 13.55 17.21
N LEU A 228 -11.82 13.92 16.97
CA LEU A 228 -12.68 14.63 17.92
C LEU A 228 -14.04 13.96 17.98
N ASP A 229 -14.54 13.73 19.17
CA ASP A 229 -15.93 13.36 19.46
C ASP A 229 -16.56 14.46 20.31
N GLN A 230 -17.68 15.01 19.85
CA GLN A 230 -18.45 16.03 20.54
C GLN A 230 -19.90 15.58 20.71
N GLU A 231 -20.32 15.40 21.96
CA GLU A 231 -21.72 15.18 22.31
C GLU A 231 -22.36 16.56 22.61
N PHE A 232 -23.22 17.09 21.76
CA PHE A 232 -23.92 18.36 22.02
C PHE A 232 -24.96 18.15 23.11
N ASN A 233 -25.72 17.07 22.97
CA ASN A 233 -26.73 16.66 23.93
C ASN A 233 -26.98 15.13 23.84
N SER A 234 -28.02 14.62 24.47
CA SER A 234 -28.32 13.17 24.50
C SER A 234 -28.78 12.60 23.14
N TRP A 235 -29.18 13.45 22.21
CA TRP A 235 -29.69 13.04 20.89
C TRP A 235 -28.82 13.48 19.72
N LEU A 236 -27.81 14.34 19.92
CA LEU A 236 -26.95 14.86 18.85
C LEU A 236 -25.48 14.69 19.19
N LYS A 237 -24.76 13.93 18.36
CA LYS A 237 -23.31 13.72 18.44
C LYS A 237 -22.66 14.01 17.09
N PHE A 238 -21.52 14.66 17.14
CA PHE A 238 -20.61 14.86 16.00
C PHE A 238 -19.28 14.19 16.27
N SER A 239 -18.71 13.53 15.27
CA SER A 239 -17.37 12.94 15.33
C SER A 239 -16.62 13.28 14.08
N THR A 240 -15.34 13.60 14.21
CA THR A 240 -14.44 13.79 13.06
C THR A 240 -13.15 13.03 13.25
N THR A 241 -12.60 12.50 12.16
CA THR A 241 -11.25 11.95 12.07
C THR A 241 -10.55 12.58 10.88
N THR A 242 -9.39 13.16 11.10
CA THR A 242 -8.61 13.78 10.04
C THR A 242 -7.18 13.30 10.12
N GLN A 243 -6.62 12.89 8.99
CA GLN A 243 -5.21 12.53 8.84
C GLN A 243 -4.60 13.38 7.74
N LEU A 244 -3.47 14.00 8.03
CA LEU A 244 -2.60 14.70 7.10
C LEU A 244 -1.31 13.90 6.97
N GLY A 245 -0.87 13.61 5.76
CA GLY A 245 0.36 12.87 5.49
C GLY A 245 1.21 13.56 4.44
N ARG A 246 2.54 13.59 4.67
CA ARG A 246 3.53 13.95 3.66
C ARG A 246 4.57 12.85 3.62
N TYR A 247 4.81 12.34 2.43
CA TYR A 247 5.67 11.21 2.13
C TYR A 247 6.75 11.67 1.16
N ASP A 248 8.01 11.59 1.57
CA ASP A 248 9.16 11.96 0.77
C ASP A 248 9.96 10.69 0.41
N ARG A 249 10.03 10.39 -0.88
CA ARG A 249 10.69 9.23 -1.47
C ARG A 249 11.81 9.66 -2.42
N SER A 250 12.35 10.84 -2.21
CA SER A 250 13.28 11.54 -3.12
C SER A 250 14.68 10.91 -3.16
N GLY A 251 14.84 9.64 -2.82
CA GLY A 251 16.11 8.93 -2.92
C GLY A 251 16.25 8.19 -4.25
N SER A 252 17.47 8.10 -4.78
CA SER A 252 17.79 7.26 -5.93
C SER A 252 18.67 6.11 -5.47
N SER A 253 18.20 4.88 -5.65
CA SER A 253 18.85 3.69 -5.10
C SER A 253 19.66 2.92 -6.12
N ALA A 254 20.73 2.27 -5.68
CA ALA A 254 21.46 1.27 -6.44
C ALA A 254 20.51 0.15 -6.91
N SER A 255 20.74 -0.37 -8.10
CA SER A 255 19.88 -1.39 -8.71
C SER A 255 20.34 -2.80 -8.37
N PHE A 256 19.64 -3.50 -7.48
CA PHE A 256 19.89 -4.92 -7.20
C PHE A 256 19.77 -5.80 -8.43
N TRP A 257 18.81 -5.53 -9.30
CA TRP A 257 18.61 -6.28 -10.52
C TRP A 257 19.83 -6.21 -11.46
N ARG A 258 20.43 -5.03 -11.58
CA ARG A 258 21.68 -4.86 -12.33
C ARG A 258 22.86 -5.48 -11.58
N ALA A 259 22.95 -5.32 -10.25
CA ALA A 259 24.04 -5.87 -9.46
C ALA A 259 24.14 -7.40 -9.54
N ILE A 260 23.01 -8.13 -9.52
CA ILE A 260 22.97 -9.59 -9.65
C ILE A 260 23.50 -10.06 -11.03
N LYS A 261 23.29 -9.26 -12.06
CA LYS A 261 23.66 -9.62 -13.44
C LYS A 261 25.02 -9.09 -13.87
N GLN A 262 25.63 -8.24 -13.06
CA GLN A 262 26.85 -7.54 -13.45
C GLN A 262 28.06 -8.45 -13.40
N VAL A 263 28.98 -8.22 -14.36
CA VAL A 263 30.23 -8.99 -14.45
C VAL A 263 31.20 -8.60 -13.34
N PRO A 264 31.80 -9.56 -12.63
CA PRO A 264 32.73 -9.25 -11.53
C PRO A 264 34.06 -8.66 -11.96
N LEU A 265 34.40 -8.72 -13.26
CA LEU A 265 35.57 -8.08 -13.88
C LEU A 265 35.27 -6.68 -14.42
N GLY A 266 34.21 -6.05 -13.93
CA GLY A 266 33.85 -4.67 -14.28
C GLY A 266 34.27 -3.66 -13.21
N ARG A 267 34.46 -2.40 -13.60
CA ARG A 267 34.83 -1.29 -12.71
C ARG A 267 33.59 -0.51 -12.28
N ALA A 268 33.47 -0.23 -10.98
CA ALA A 268 32.39 0.61 -10.45
C ALA A 268 32.74 2.10 -10.49
N TYR A 269 34.03 2.44 -10.41
CA TYR A 269 34.54 3.81 -10.30
C TYR A 269 35.62 4.07 -11.33
N ASN A 270 35.67 5.29 -11.82
CA ASN A 270 36.81 5.86 -12.58
C ASN A 270 37.99 6.16 -11.65
N GLU A 271 39.11 6.52 -12.22
CA GLU A 271 40.32 6.86 -11.44
C GLU A 271 40.17 8.12 -10.58
N ASP A 272 39.26 9.03 -10.98
CA ASP A 272 38.91 10.24 -10.22
C ASP A 272 37.89 9.98 -9.09
N GLY A 273 37.44 8.73 -8.93
CA GLY A 273 36.44 8.32 -7.92
C GLY A 273 35.00 8.53 -8.34
N SER A 274 34.71 9.08 -9.52
CA SER A 274 33.37 9.16 -10.09
C SER A 274 32.86 7.77 -10.49
N LEU A 275 31.52 7.58 -10.54
CA LEU A 275 30.94 6.33 -11.02
C LEU A 275 31.15 6.17 -12.51
N THR A 276 31.52 4.96 -12.95
CA THR A 276 31.54 4.63 -14.38
C THR A 276 30.10 4.59 -14.93
N LEU A 277 29.89 4.98 -16.18
CA LEU A 277 28.58 4.81 -16.84
C LEU A 277 28.27 3.32 -17.06
N SER A 278 29.27 2.61 -17.56
CA SER A 278 29.25 1.16 -17.78
C SER A 278 30.36 0.49 -16.98
N ALA A 279 30.15 -0.72 -16.53
CA ALA A 279 31.14 -1.50 -15.80
C ALA A 279 32.29 -1.99 -16.71
N THR A 280 32.00 -2.20 -18.01
CA THR A 280 32.93 -2.58 -19.06
C THR A 280 32.63 -1.79 -20.31
N GLU A 281 33.47 -1.91 -21.35
CA GLU A 281 33.31 -1.26 -22.65
C GLU A 281 32.18 -1.88 -23.50
N ASP A 282 31.58 -2.96 -23.06
CA ASP A 282 30.48 -3.59 -23.79
C ASP A 282 29.20 -2.74 -23.69
N SER A 283 29.08 -1.75 -24.59
CA SER A 283 27.90 -0.89 -24.68
C SER A 283 26.69 -1.56 -25.35
N SER A 284 26.87 -2.75 -25.93
CA SER A 284 25.79 -3.49 -26.62
C SER A 284 24.83 -4.17 -25.63
N SER A 285 25.26 -4.36 -24.39
CA SER A 285 24.50 -5.05 -23.36
C SER A 285 23.96 -4.09 -22.30
N ALA A 286 22.64 -4.06 -22.12
CA ALA A 286 21.99 -3.37 -21.00
C ALA A 286 22.48 -3.88 -19.64
N PHE A 287 23.21 -5.00 -19.60
CA PHE A 287 23.81 -5.59 -18.41
C PHE A 287 25.18 -4.98 -18.07
N SER A 288 25.80 -4.22 -18.99
CA SER A 288 27.06 -3.53 -18.69
C SER A 288 26.86 -2.24 -17.86
N ILE A 289 25.65 -1.71 -17.79
CA ILE A 289 25.34 -0.47 -17.07
C ILE A 289 25.72 -0.62 -15.58
N ASN A 290 26.46 0.35 -15.06
CA ASN A 290 26.86 0.35 -13.66
C ASN A 290 25.63 0.30 -12.71
N PRO A 291 25.51 -0.71 -11.83
CA PRO A 291 24.41 -0.82 -10.86
C PRO A 291 24.25 0.38 -9.93
N LEU A 292 25.32 1.13 -9.70
CA LEU A 292 25.34 2.32 -8.85
C LEU A 292 25.01 3.60 -9.63
N GLY A 293 24.98 3.56 -10.97
CA GLY A 293 24.82 4.76 -11.81
C GLY A 293 23.56 5.56 -11.51
N SER A 294 22.48 4.90 -11.06
CA SER A 294 21.24 5.57 -10.63
C SER A 294 21.40 6.49 -9.42
N LEU A 295 22.49 6.35 -8.62
CA LEU A 295 22.76 7.23 -7.48
C LEU A 295 23.02 8.68 -7.91
N ASN A 296 23.44 8.90 -9.15
CA ASN A 296 23.66 10.23 -9.72
C ASN A 296 22.35 10.90 -10.17
N ASN A 297 21.25 10.17 -10.28
CA ASN A 297 19.94 10.74 -10.62
C ASN A 297 19.55 11.81 -9.59
N LYS A 298 19.01 12.93 -10.09
CA LYS A 298 18.41 13.97 -9.24
C LYS A 298 16.91 13.72 -9.20
N THR A 299 16.46 13.04 -8.14
CA THR A 299 15.06 12.62 -7.97
C THR A 299 14.37 13.45 -6.90
N LYS A 300 13.15 13.87 -7.19
CA LYS A 300 12.21 14.44 -6.23
C LYS A 300 10.90 13.67 -6.35
N ASP A 301 10.48 13.00 -5.28
CA ASP A 301 9.25 12.21 -5.22
C ASP A 301 8.52 12.53 -3.91
N ILE A 302 7.54 13.40 -4.00
CA ILE A 302 6.78 13.90 -2.85
C ILE A 302 5.30 13.61 -3.06
N ARG A 303 4.69 12.96 -2.06
CA ARG A 303 3.25 12.79 -1.99
C ARG A 303 2.70 13.50 -0.76
N ALA A 304 1.57 14.19 -0.92
CA ALA A 304 0.76 14.72 0.16
C ALA A 304 -0.63 14.10 0.13
N LYS A 305 -1.21 13.85 1.31
CA LYS A 305 -2.52 13.22 1.43
C LYS A 305 -3.29 13.83 2.61
N VAL A 306 -4.56 14.11 2.37
CA VAL A 306 -5.53 14.49 3.38
C VAL A 306 -6.67 13.47 3.36
N ILE A 307 -7.01 12.90 4.51
CA ILE A 307 -8.17 12.04 4.67
C ILE A 307 -8.98 12.62 5.83
N THR A 308 -10.25 12.89 5.61
CA THR A 308 -11.16 13.32 6.68
C THR A 308 -12.46 12.55 6.60
N ASN A 309 -12.95 12.15 7.76
CA ASN A 309 -14.27 11.54 7.90
C ASN A 309 -15.06 12.27 8.99
N ASN A 310 -16.27 12.69 8.69
CA ASN A 310 -17.15 13.41 9.60
C ASN A 310 -18.46 12.65 9.74
N VAL A 311 -18.88 12.44 10.97
CA VAL A 311 -20.08 11.67 11.31
C VAL A 311 -20.99 12.54 12.19
N LEU A 312 -22.21 12.75 11.73
CA LEU A 312 -23.28 13.35 12.54
C LEU A 312 -24.27 12.26 12.88
N GLU A 313 -24.47 12.01 14.18
CA GLU A 313 -25.45 11.05 14.70
C GLU A 313 -26.61 11.79 15.39
N VAL A 314 -27.83 11.48 14.96
CA VAL A 314 -29.07 12.02 15.51
C VAL A 314 -29.91 10.85 16.04
N LYS A 315 -30.21 10.84 17.33
CA LYS A 315 -31.18 9.93 17.95
C LYS A 315 -32.49 10.67 18.10
N PHE A 316 -33.57 10.17 17.50
CA PHE A 316 -34.86 10.86 17.55
C PHE A 316 -35.54 10.62 18.91
N PRO A 317 -35.64 11.63 19.80
CA PRO A 317 -36.19 11.43 21.13
C PRO A 317 -37.69 11.09 21.12
N PHE A 318 -38.40 11.51 20.05
CA PHE A 318 -39.85 11.26 19.90
C PHE A 318 -40.19 9.87 19.37
N ILE A 319 -39.23 9.17 18.74
CA ILE A 319 -39.41 7.81 18.20
C ILE A 319 -38.35 6.92 18.81
N LYS A 320 -38.70 6.23 19.90
CA LYS A 320 -37.79 5.36 20.64
C LYS A 320 -37.17 4.31 19.71
N GLY A 321 -35.85 4.31 19.65
CA GLY A 321 -35.07 3.36 18.84
C GLY A 321 -34.76 3.82 17.41
N LEU A 322 -35.26 4.98 16.96
CA LEU A 322 -34.91 5.56 15.66
C LEU A 322 -33.63 6.41 15.79
N SER A 323 -32.70 6.19 14.89
CA SER A 323 -31.51 7.02 14.73
C SER A 323 -31.16 7.26 13.26
N TYR A 324 -30.53 8.38 13.01
CA TYR A 324 -29.99 8.74 11.71
C TYR A 324 -28.51 9.08 11.85
N LYS A 325 -27.70 8.59 10.91
CA LYS A 325 -26.27 8.86 10.84
C LYS A 325 -25.94 9.37 9.44
N LEU A 326 -25.40 10.57 9.37
CA LEU A 326 -24.77 11.13 8.19
C LEU A 326 -23.27 10.91 8.30
N ASN A 327 -22.69 10.20 7.35
CA ASN A 327 -21.26 9.97 7.22
C ASN A 327 -20.75 10.67 5.97
N THR A 328 -19.73 11.53 6.10
CA THR A 328 -19.12 12.23 4.97
C THR A 328 -17.61 12.03 5.01
N GLY A 329 -17.07 11.44 3.96
CA GLY A 329 -15.64 11.24 3.79
C GLY A 329 -15.09 12.10 2.65
N PHE A 330 -13.86 12.58 2.82
CA PHE A 330 -13.12 13.26 1.78
C PHE A 330 -11.67 12.83 1.82
N THR A 331 -11.14 12.47 0.66
CA THR A 331 -9.71 12.14 0.46
C THR A 331 -9.16 12.98 -0.67
N TYR A 332 -8.10 13.70 -0.41
CA TYR A 332 -7.31 14.41 -1.41
C TYR A 332 -5.89 13.87 -1.39
N GLN A 333 -5.35 13.57 -2.57
CA GLN A 333 -3.97 13.16 -2.76
C GLN A 333 -3.34 13.98 -3.87
N ASN A 334 -2.09 14.37 -3.68
CA ASN A 334 -1.26 14.99 -4.69
C ASN A 334 0.10 14.31 -4.68
N SER A 335 0.65 13.99 -5.85
CA SER A 335 1.98 13.40 -6.03
C SER A 335 2.74 14.18 -7.07
N SER A 336 3.99 14.49 -6.79
CA SER A 336 4.92 15.12 -7.73
C SER A 336 6.19 14.28 -7.78
N TYR A 337 6.41 13.65 -8.92
CA TYR A 337 7.63 12.89 -9.22
C TYR A 337 8.41 13.60 -10.32
N LYS A 338 9.70 13.81 -10.10
CA LYS A 338 10.65 14.38 -11.06
C LYS A 338 11.95 13.61 -10.96
N ASN A 339 12.46 13.17 -12.09
CA ASN A 339 13.73 12.43 -12.16
C ASN A 339 14.57 12.97 -13.30
N TYR A 340 15.66 13.62 -12.97
CA TYR A 340 16.64 14.09 -13.94
C TYR A 340 17.85 13.16 -13.93
N GLN A 341 18.23 12.73 -15.12
CA GLN A 341 19.39 11.89 -15.41
C GLN A 341 20.36 12.73 -16.25
N GLY A 342 21.45 13.15 -15.61
CA GLY A 342 22.48 13.99 -16.23
C GLY A 342 23.51 13.18 -17.02
N LEU A 343 24.52 13.88 -17.54
CA LEU A 343 25.60 13.27 -18.33
C LEU A 343 26.45 12.27 -17.55
N ASP A 344 26.36 12.30 -16.22
CA ASP A 344 26.99 11.38 -15.26
C ASP A 344 26.17 10.10 -15.02
N THR A 345 25.10 9.88 -15.81
CA THR A 345 24.29 8.66 -15.83
C THR A 345 24.29 8.04 -17.23
N TYR A 346 24.09 6.73 -17.33
CA TYR A 346 24.10 6.04 -18.62
C TYR A 346 22.99 6.55 -19.57
N GLU A 347 21.79 6.65 -19.06
CA GLU A 347 20.62 7.11 -19.83
C GLU A 347 20.76 8.61 -20.22
N GLY A 348 21.25 9.43 -19.27
CA GLY A 348 21.46 10.84 -19.53
C GLY A 348 22.59 11.12 -20.50
N ALA A 349 23.72 10.39 -20.41
CA ALA A 349 24.83 10.53 -21.35
C ALA A 349 24.40 10.18 -22.79
N SER A 350 23.58 9.13 -22.97
CA SER A 350 23.12 8.70 -24.28
C SER A 350 22.16 9.69 -24.96
N ALA A 351 21.43 10.48 -24.18
CA ALA A 351 20.40 11.41 -24.67
C ALA A 351 20.70 12.89 -24.38
N ASN A 352 21.93 13.20 -23.93
CA ASN A 352 22.36 14.52 -23.51
C ASN A 352 21.41 15.14 -22.45
N GLY A 353 21.16 14.36 -21.39
CA GLY A 353 20.23 14.67 -20.31
C GLY A 353 18.80 14.19 -20.58
N VAL A 354 18.18 13.57 -19.58
CA VAL A 354 16.78 13.10 -19.61
C VAL A 354 16.07 13.56 -18.37
N LEU A 355 14.92 14.20 -18.53
CA LEU A 355 14.00 14.55 -17.46
C LEU A 355 12.67 13.83 -17.64
N ASN A 356 12.24 13.12 -16.60
CA ASN A 356 10.89 12.55 -16.51
C ASN A 356 10.14 13.21 -15.36
N THR A 357 8.90 13.63 -15.62
CA THR A 357 7.98 14.14 -14.59
C THR A 357 6.67 13.37 -14.62
N ASP A 358 6.09 13.15 -13.44
CA ASP A 358 4.78 12.53 -13.26
C ASP A 358 4.09 13.25 -12.10
N ASP A 359 3.21 14.18 -12.44
CA ASP A 359 2.42 14.94 -11.50
C ASP A 359 0.96 14.48 -11.59
N TRP A 360 0.38 14.00 -10.48
CA TRP A 360 -1.01 13.59 -10.44
C TRP A 360 -1.68 14.02 -9.15
N HIS A 361 -2.99 14.21 -9.23
CA HIS A 361 -3.85 14.40 -8.07
C HIS A 361 -5.11 13.54 -8.15
N SER A 362 -5.68 13.26 -7.00
CA SER A 362 -6.94 12.51 -6.90
C SER A 362 -7.79 13.11 -5.78
N GLU A 363 -9.06 13.30 -6.08
CA GLU A 363 -10.09 13.72 -5.14
C GLU A 363 -11.16 12.63 -5.04
N GLU A 364 -11.52 12.28 -3.82
CA GLU A 364 -12.57 11.31 -3.56
C GLU A 364 -13.46 11.82 -2.43
N TRP A 365 -14.76 11.78 -2.64
CA TRP A 365 -15.73 12.05 -1.59
C TRP A 365 -16.77 10.94 -1.50
N ILE A 366 -17.24 10.70 -0.30
CA ILE A 366 -18.32 9.77 0.00
C ILE A 366 -19.33 10.45 0.92
N LEU A 367 -20.62 10.22 0.64
CA LEU A 367 -21.76 10.65 1.43
C LEU A 367 -22.63 9.44 1.71
N GLU A 368 -22.83 9.12 2.99
CA GLU A 368 -23.68 8.01 3.41
C GLU A 368 -24.76 8.50 4.37
N ASN A 369 -26.00 8.19 4.04
CA ASN A 369 -27.17 8.42 4.87
C ASN A 369 -27.65 7.07 5.41
N ILE A 370 -27.58 6.89 6.72
CA ILE A 370 -27.93 5.64 7.39
C ILE A 370 -29.06 5.91 8.36
N ILE A 371 -30.18 5.26 8.15
CA ILE A 371 -31.30 5.24 9.09
C ILE A 371 -31.34 3.89 9.79
N SER A 372 -31.46 3.89 11.11
CA SER A 372 -31.55 2.66 11.89
C SER A 372 -32.72 2.74 12.86
N TYR A 373 -33.46 1.64 12.95
CA TYR A 373 -34.55 1.50 13.90
C TYR A 373 -34.42 0.21 14.68
N GLN A 374 -34.31 0.32 16.01
CA GLN A 374 -34.17 -0.80 16.92
C GLN A 374 -35.33 -0.79 17.92
N ARG A 375 -36.04 -1.91 18.02
CA ARG A 375 -37.14 -2.07 18.96
C ARG A 375 -37.19 -3.46 19.55
N GLU A 376 -37.50 -3.52 20.83
CA GLU A 376 -37.80 -4.76 21.56
C GLU A 376 -39.22 -4.68 22.09
N PHE A 377 -40.01 -5.73 21.90
CA PHE A 377 -41.37 -5.88 22.40
C PHE A 377 -41.64 -7.35 22.73
N GLY A 378 -41.79 -7.64 24.01
CA GLY A 378 -41.92 -9.00 24.48
C GLY A 378 -40.72 -9.84 24.10
N LYS A 379 -40.94 -10.94 23.38
CA LYS A 379 -39.90 -11.86 22.89
C LYS A 379 -39.30 -11.46 21.52
N HIS A 380 -39.77 -10.37 20.94
CA HIS A 380 -39.40 -9.94 19.61
C HIS A 380 -38.36 -8.80 19.69
N ARG A 381 -37.25 -8.94 18.95
CA ARG A 381 -36.28 -7.88 18.75
C ARG A 381 -36.15 -7.64 17.23
N ILE A 382 -36.36 -6.40 16.82
CA ILE A 382 -36.23 -5.95 15.44
C ILE A 382 -35.11 -4.91 15.36
N PHE A 383 -34.24 -5.06 14.37
CA PHE A 383 -33.25 -4.05 14.00
C PHE A 383 -33.27 -3.87 12.49
N PHE A 384 -33.75 -2.73 12.05
CA PHE A 384 -33.76 -2.33 10.63
C PHE A 384 -32.65 -1.32 10.36
N THR A 385 -31.96 -1.45 9.22
CA THR A 385 -30.98 -0.47 8.71
C THR A 385 -31.30 -0.18 7.25
N GLY A 386 -31.48 1.10 6.91
CA GLY A 386 -31.52 1.62 5.55
C GLY A 386 -30.27 2.44 5.27
N LEU A 387 -29.68 2.27 4.10
CA LEU A 387 -28.48 3.00 3.63
C LEU A 387 -28.75 3.59 2.25
N TYR A 388 -28.37 4.85 2.08
CA TYR A 388 -28.15 5.48 0.79
C TYR A 388 -26.74 6.07 0.78
N SER A 389 -25.90 5.64 -0.17
CA SER A 389 -24.52 6.08 -0.31
C SER A 389 -24.26 6.61 -1.72
N ALA A 390 -23.55 7.71 -1.81
CA ALA A 390 -23.01 8.25 -3.05
C ALA A 390 -21.52 8.52 -2.87
N GLN A 391 -20.72 8.17 -3.89
CA GLN A 391 -19.28 8.34 -3.90
C GLN A 391 -18.84 8.80 -5.28
N SER A 392 -17.88 9.70 -5.33
CA SER A 392 -17.19 10.11 -6.56
C SER A 392 -15.70 10.12 -6.32
N LYS A 393 -14.94 9.61 -7.29
CA LYS A 393 -13.50 9.69 -7.36
C LYS A 393 -13.09 10.30 -8.68
N GLU A 394 -12.21 11.28 -8.63
CA GLU A 394 -11.65 11.97 -9.78
C GLU A 394 -10.13 11.85 -9.71
N TYR A 395 -9.52 11.61 -10.87
CA TYR A 395 -8.08 11.44 -10.99
C TYR A 395 -7.58 12.16 -12.24
N GLU A 396 -6.53 12.93 -12.08
CA GLU A 396 -5.83 13.59 -13.16
C GLU A 396 -4.33 13.37 -13.04
N GLN A 397 -3.68 13.06 -14.16
CA GLN A 397 -2.24 12.81 -14.24
C GLN A 397 -1.67 13.48 -15.47
N ASN A 398 -0.52 14.13 -15.31
CA ASN A 398 0.26 14.72 -16.38
C ASN A 398 1.69 14.18 -16.31
N THR A 399 2.14 13.51 -17.36
CA THR A 399 3.51 13.02 -17.51
C THR A 399 4.21 13.78 -18.61
N MET A 400 5.49 14.13 -18.39
CA MET A 400 6.32 14.77 -19.38
C MET A 400 7.70 14.13 -19.41
N GLU A 401 8.26 13.99 -20.61
CA GLU A 401 9.66 13.64 -20.84
C GLU A 401 10.34 14.77 -21.62
N GLY A 402 11.52 15.18 -21.17
CA GLY A 402 12.39 16.10 -21.87
C GLY A 402 13.76 15.49 -22.11
N LYS A 403 14.35 15.70 -23.28
CA LYS A 403 15.69 15.21 -23.65
C LYS A 403 16.53 16.30 -24.32
N ASN A 404 17.84 16.07 -24.31
CA ASN A 404 18.83 16.92 -24.95
C ASN A 404 18.81 18.33 -24.33
N PHE A 405 19.35 18.42 -23.12
CA PHE A 405 19.51 19.68 -22.38
C PHE A 405 20.87 20.33 -22.70
N PRO A 406 20.96 21.67 -22.66
CA PRO A 406 22.21 22.38 -22.92
C PRO A 406 23.27 22.15 -21.83
N ASN A 407 22.86 21.79 -20.62
CA ASN A 407 23.72 21.47 -19.47
C ASN A 407 22.90 20.87 -18.32
N ASP A 408 23.58 20.35 -17.28
CA ASP A 408 22.95 19.70 -16.12
C ASP A 408 22.65 20.65 -14.94
N VAL A 409 22.87 21.97 -15.08
CA VAL A 409 22.82 22.92 -13.94
C VAL A 409 21.45 23.02 -13.29
N MET A 410 20.38 22.99 -14.12
CA MET A 410 19.01 23.22 -13.67
C MET A 410 18.28 21.95 -13.21
N TYR A 411 18.86 20.79 -13.46
CA TYR A 411 18.27 19.47 -13.15
C TYR A 411 16.79 19.39 -13.60
N TYR A 412 15.89 19.05 -12.68
CA TYR A 412 14.46 18.87 -12.93
C TYR A 412 13.64 20.18 -12.85
N TYR A 413 14.26 21.36 -12.70
CA TYR A 413 13.52 22.60 -12.54
C TYR A 413 13.11 23.26 -13.86
N GLN A 414 13.71 22.90 -14.99
CA GLN A 414 13.47 23.62 -16.24
C GLN A 414 13.35 22.72 -17.47
N ILE A 415 12.22 22.01 -17.56
CA ILE A 415 11.93 21.12 -18.69
C ILE A 415 11.88 21.87 -20.04
N SER A 416 11.49 23.17 -20.02
CA SER A 416 11.43 24.03 -21.23
C SER A 416 12.79 24.25 -21.92
N LYS A 417 13.90 23.84 -21.31
CA LYS A 417 15.24 23.87 -21.92
C LYS A 417 15.60 22.58 -22.66
N ALA A 418 14.78 21.56 -22.58
CA ALA A 418 14.96 20.35 -23.40
C ALA A 418 14.75 20.68 -24.88
N ALA A 419 15.58 20.14 -25.75
CA ALA A 419 15.43 20.30 -27.19
C ALA A 419 14.23 19.48 -27.73
N THR A 420 13.92 18.37 -27.08
CA THR A 420 12.74 17.56 -27.40
C THR A 420 11.91 17.34 -26.13
N MET A 421 10.60 17.50 -26.28
CA MET A 421 9.64 17.26 -25.20
C MET A 421 8.48 16.41 -25.73
N SER A 422 8.03 15.48 -24.88
CA SER A 422 6.80 14.74 -25.08
C SER A 422 6.01 14.70 -23.79
N GLY A 423 4.71 14.54 -23.86
CA GLY A 423 3.85 14.48 -22.70
C GLY A 423 2.58 13.70 -22.95
N ASN A 424 1.97 13.26 -21.88
CA ASN A 424 0.69 12.58 -21.90
C ASN A 424 -0.14 13.04 -20.69
N SER A 425 -1.45 13.15 -20.89
CA SER A 425 -2.41 13.41 -19.83
C SER A 425 -3.41 12.28 -19.73
N ASN A 426 -3.76 11.92 -18.50
CA ASN A 426 -4.77 10.93 -18.21
C ASN A 426 -5.78 11.51 -17.22
N TYR A 427 -7.06 11.29 -17.50
CA TYR A 427 -8.15 11.71 -16.64
C TYR A 427 -9.22 10.62 -16.58
N TYR A 428 -9.72 10.35 -15.38
CA TYR A 428 -10.92 9.54 -15.23
C TYR A 428 -11.75 10.01 -14.04
N LYS A 429 -13.05 9.74 -14.13
CA LYS A 429 -14.02 9.98 -13.06
C LYS A 429 -14.90 8.76 -12.87
N GLU A 430 -15.00 8.32 -11.62
CA GLU A 430 -15.78 7.18 -11.21
C GLU A 430 -16.85 7.62 -10.21
N ASN A 431 -18.08 7.15 -10.41
CA ASN A 431 -19.20 7.41 -9.50
C ASN A 431 -19.80 6.08 -9.05
N HIS A 432 -20.09 5.99 -7.75
CA HIS A 432 -20.80 4.87 -7.15
C HIS A 432 -22.03 5.36 -6.44
N ILE A 433 -23.15 4.63 -6.57
CA ILE A 433 -24.36 4.84 -5.80
C ILE A 433 -24.78 3.50 -5.21
N SER A 434 -25.14 3.48 -3.94
CA SER A 434 -25.58 2.27 -3.25
C SER A 434 -26.85 2.54 -2.45
N GLN A 435 -27.76 1.59 -2.50
CA GLN A 435 -28.99 1.57 -1.70
C GLN A 435 -29.09 0.21 -1.01
N MET A 436 -29.35 0.18 0.29
CA MET A 436 -29.47 -1.07 1.04
C MET A 436 -30.58 -0.98 2.07
N GLY A 437 -31.34 -2.06 2.19
CA GLY A 437 -32.22 -2.34 3.31
C GLY A 437 -31.80 -3.65 3.99
N ARG A 438 -31.66 -3.64 5.31
CA ARG A 438 -31.33 -4.81 6.13
C ARG A 438 -32.27 -4.92 7.30
N LEU A 439 -32.85 -6.09 7.49
CA LEU A 439 -33.69 -6.45 8.63
C LEU A 439 -33.01 -7.58 9.40
N ASN A 440 -32.76 -7.34 10.68
CA ASN A 440 -32.40 -8.39 11.62
C ASN A 440 -33.58 -8.57 12.58
N TYR A 441 -34.06 -9.79 12.68
CA TYR A 441 -35.16 -10.18 13.56
C TYR A 441 -34.70 -11.32 14.46
N THR A 442 -34.96 -11.17 15.76
CA THR A 442 -34.67 -12.21 16.75
C THR A 442 -35.94 -12.48 17.56
N TYR A 443 -36.27 -13.76 17.71
CA TYR A 443 -37.39 -14.21 18.54
C TYR A 443 -36.88 -15.02 19.73
N ASP A 444 -37.21 -14.56 20.94
CA ASP A 444 -36.93 -15.20 22.23
C ASP A 444 -35.45 -15.57 22.42
N ASP A 445 -34.52 -14.79 21.84
CA ASP A 445 -33.08 -15.06 21.75
C ASP A 445 -32.71 -16.46 21.19
N ARG A 446 -33.68 -17.13 20.55
CA ARG A 446 -33.55 -18.48 19.99
C ARG A 446 -33.42 -18.47 18.48
N TYR A 447 -34.32 -17.79 17.81
CA TYR A 447 -34.40 -17.80 16.33
C TYR A 447 -33.96 -16.45 15.79
N LEU A 448 -32.99 -16.47 14.89
CA LEU A 448 -32.44 -15.28 14.26
C LEU A 448 -32.68 -15.34 12.74
N LEU A 449 -33.15 -14.23 12.20
CA LEU A 449 -33.35 -14.03 10.76
C LEU A 449 -32.69 -12.73 10.36
N THR A 450 -31.84 -12.77 9.33
CA THR A 450 -31.28 -11.59 8.69
C THR A 450 -31.66 -11.60 7.22
N LEU A 451 -32.30 -10.53 6.76
CA LEU A 451 -32.60 -10.29 5.35
C LEU A 451 -31.91 -9.01 4.91
N THR A 452 -31.22 -9.05 3.78
CA THR A 452 -30.55 -7.87 3.20
C THR A 452 -30.88 -7.81 1.71
N ALA A 453 -31.20 -6.63 1.23
CA ALA A 453 -31.26 -6.32 -0.19
C ALA A 453 -30.40 -5.08 -0.44
N ARG A 454 -29.47 -5.19 -1.38
CA ARG A 454 -28.58 -4.10 -1.77
C ARG A 454 -28.60 -3.91 -3.28
N ARG A 455 -28.64 -2.66 -3.71
CA ARG A 455 -28.50 -2.25 -5.11
C ARG A 455 -27.29 -1.35 -5.23
N ASP A 456 -26.32 -1.74 -6.04
CA ASP A 456 -25.10 -0.98 -6.33
C ASP A 456 -25.07 -0.53 -7.78
N GLY A 457 -24.74 0.73 -8.02
CA GLY A 457 -24.51 1.32 -9.33
C GLY A 457 -23.06 1.79 -9.45
N TYR A 458 -22.47 1.58 -10.63
CA TYR A 458 -21.11 2.01 -10.94
C TYR A 458 -21.04 2.62 -12.35
N SER A 459 -20.49 3.83 -12.46
CA SER A 459 -20.45 4.59 -13.71
C SER A 459 -19.66 3.92 -14.84
N ALA A 460 -18.64 3.12 -14.51
CA ALA A 460 -17.78 2.45 -15.49
C ALA A 460 -18.38 1.15 -16.05
N PHE A 461 -19.53 0.68 -15.52
CA PHE A 461 -20.24 -0.44 -16.14
C PHE A 461 -20.94 -0.01 -17.43
N GLY A 462 -21.10 -0.96 -18.36
CA GLY A 462 -21.79 -0.73 -19.63
C GLY A 462 -23.21 -0.17 -19.43
N GLU A 463 -23.75 0.56 -20.43
CA GLU A 463 -25.02 1.29 -20.32
C GLU A 463 -26.21 0.44 -19.89
N SER A 464 -26.27 -0.82 -20.31
CA SER A 464 -27.33 -1.77 -19.96
C SER A 464 -27.16 -2.44 -18.60
N SER A 465 -26.03 -2.30 -17.91
CA SER A 465 -25.68 -3.08 -16.72
C SER A 465 -25.09 -2.22 -15.58
N LYS A 466 -25.43 -0.93 -15.52
CA LYS A 466 -24.89 0.01 -14.50
C LYS A 466 -25.26 -0.35 -13.07
N PHE A 467 -26.30 -1.15 -12.86
CA PHE A 467 -26.79 -1.52 -11.53
C PHE A 467 -26.84 -3.04 -11.35
N GLY A 468 -26.36 -3.49 -10.19
CA GLY A 468 -26.53 -4.87 -9.72
C GLY A 468 -27.35 -4.91 -8.43
N VAL A 469 -28.17 -5.96 -8.26
CA VAL A 469 -28.95 -6.21 -7.03
C VAL A 469 -28.42 -7.47 -6.35
N PHE A 470 -28.17 -7.37 -5.05
CA PHE A 470 -27.54 -8.40 -4.24
C PHE A 470 -28.45 -8.73 -3.03
N PRO A 471 -29.38 -9.68 -3.14
CA PRO A 471 -30.15 -10.17 -2.01
C PRO A 471 -29.32 -11.16 -1.18
N SER A 472 -29.57 -11.18 0.13
CA SER A 472 -28.94 -12.12 1.05
C SER A 472 -29.91 -12.47 2.18
N ALA A 473 -29.94 -13.73 2.60
CA ALA A 473 -30.71 -14.21 3.73
C ALA A 473 -29.83 -15.08 4.62
N ALA A 474 -29.98 -14.96 5.94
CA ALA A 474 -29.33 -15.81 6.91
C ALA A 474 -30.35 -16.19 8.02
N ILE A 475 -30.30 -17.45 8.44
CA ILE A 475 -31.11 -17.98 9.54
C ILE A 475 -30.16 -18.54 10.59
N GLY A 476 -30.41 -18.25 11.85
CA GLY A 476 -29.66 -18.79 12.98
C GLY A 476 -30.61 -19.35 14.04
N TRP A 477 -30.16 -20.39 14.71
CA TRP A 477 -30.84 -21.01 15.84
C TRP A 477 -29.89 -21.19 17.02
N ASN A 478 -30.21 -20.55 18.13
CA ASN A 478 -29.48 -20.72 19.40
C ASN A 478 -30.09 -21.88 20.16
N ILE A 479 -29.64 -23.09 19.91
CA ILE A 479 -30.14 -24.33 20.50
C ILE A 479 -29.94 -24.32 22.03
N SER A 480 -28.86 -23.70 22.52
CA SER A 480 -28.58 -23.55 23.94
C SER A 480 -29.69 -22.83 24.75
N ASN A 481 -30.50 -22.01 24.06
CA ASN A 481 -31.59 -21.27 24.69
C ASN A 481 -32.92 -22.03 24.70
N GLU A 482 -32.97 -23.25 24.14
CA GLU A 482 -34.16 -24.09 24.16
C GLU A 482 -34.36 -24.74 25.53
N SER A 483 -35.62 -24.91 25.92
CA SER A 483 -35.99 -25.46 27.23
C SER A 483 -35.44 -26.87 27.48
N PHE A 484 -35.32 -27.68 26.42
CA PHE A 484 -34.77 -29.04 26.51
C PHE A 484 -33.24 -29.09 26.66
N PHE A 485 -32.57 -27.92 26.52
CA PHE A 485 -31.11 -27.86 26.56
C PHE A 485 -30.56 -27.06 27.76
N LYS A 486 -31.40 -26.20 28.41
CA LYS A 486 -30.98 -25.28 29.47
C LYS A 486 -30.30 -25.90 30.69
N ASP A 487 -30.60 -27.18 30.98
CA ASP A 487 -30.10 -27.89 32.16
C ASP A 487 -28.96 -28.86 31.86
N LYS A 488 -28.34 -28.81 30.68
CA LYS A 488 -27.26 -29.69 30.31
C LYS A 488 -25.90 -28.99 30.35
N PRO A 489 -24.81 -29.69 30.83
CA PRO A 489 -23.49 -29.08 30.97
C PRO A 489 -22.81 -28.63 29.67
N ILE A 490 -23.41 -28.86 28.51
CA ILE A 490 -22.91 -28.47 27.17
C ILE A 490 -23.67 -27.24 26.65
N SER A 491 -24.55 -26.60 27.45
CA SER A 491 -25.47 -25.56 27.00
C SER A 491 -24.82 -24.24 26.59
N GLU A 492 -23.56 -23.98 26.94
CA GLU A 492 -22.96 -22.64 26.75
C GLU A 492 -22.46 -22.35 25.34
N THR A 493 -22.42 -23.30 24.40
CA THR A 493 -21.63 -23.13 23.17
C THR A 493 -22.23 -23.63 21.85
N ILE A 494 -23.50 -24.08 21.76
CA ILE A 494 -24.07 -24.62 20.51
C ILE A 494 -25.01 -23.64 19.83
N SER A 495 -24.55 -23.05 18.72
CA SER A 495 -25.38 -22.32 17.76
C SER A 495 -25.27 -22.92 16.36
N LEU A 496 -26.39 -22.97 15.62
CA LEU A 496 -26.41 -23.39 14.21
C LEU A 496 -26.79 -22.17 13.36
N SER A 497 -26.00 -21.88 12.32
CA SER A 497 -26.33 -20.82 11.36
C SER A 497 -26.29 -21.35 9.92
N LEU A 498 -27.27 -20.93 9.12
CA LEU A 498 -27.33 -21.17 7.68
C LEU A 498 -27.34 -19.81 6.97
N ILE A 499 -26.42 -19.61 6.02
CA ILE A 499 -26.31 -18.38 5.25
C ILE A 499 -26.54 -18.74 3.78
N HIS A 500 -27.50 -18.08 3.14
CA HIS A 500 -27.75 -18.18 1.70
C HIS A 500 -27.52 -16.82 1.05
N ILE A 501 -26.65 -16.78 0.03
CA ILE A 501 -26.34 -15.61 -0.78
C ILE A 501 -26.64 -16.01 -2.22
N SER A 502 -27.51 -15.27 -2.90
CA SER A 502 -27.67 -15.40 -4.35
C SER A 502 -26.71 -14.44 -5.05
N GLU A 503 -25.86 -14.95 -5.93
CA GLU A 503 -25.15 -14.11 -6.88
C GLU A 503 -26.12 -13.51 -7.90
N PRO A 504 -25.85 -12.29 -8.41
CA PRO A 504 -26.66 -11.72 -9.47
C PRO A 504 -26.55 -12.63 -10.69
N THR A 505 -27.67 -13.18 -11.14
CA THR A 505 -27.74 -13.88 -12.41
C THR A 505 -27.36 -12.90 -13.52
N ARG A 506 -26.21 -13.13 -14.15
CA ARG A 506 -25.85 -12.47 -15.42
C ARG A 506 -26.88 -12.91 -16.44
N ARG A 507 -27.71 -11.99 -16.90
CA ARG A 507 -28.38 -12.07 -18.21
C ARG A 507 -27.72 -11.14 -19.18
#